data_336f0aa165765e5786cd32bf7e94f10b
#
_entry.id   336f0aa165765e5786cd32bf7e94f10b
#
_cell.length_a   1.000
_cell.length_b   1.000
_cell.length_c   1.000
_cell.angle_alpha   90.00
_cell.angle_beta   90.00
_cell.angle_gamma   90.00
#
_symmetry.space_group_name_H-M   'P 1'
#
loop_
_entity.id
_entity.type
_entity.pdbx_description
1 polymer ?
#
loop_
_entity_poly.entity_id
_entity_poly.type
_entity_poly.pdbx_seq_one_letter_code
_entity_poly.pdbx_strand_id
1 'polypeptide(L)'
;GEFAVMGARRAQIEPRAEAGSRQAQVALYAMEHVSQMLAVCQLGITVCSLLILNVSEPALHHLLVVPMAALGVPSAAADVTAFVLALLVVTFLHVTLGEMVPKNAAVSFADRAVMLLAQPLVWLSKLLHPVVAALNWTANLVLHALRIEPKDEVASSYTLEEVQSIVAESTRSGTLEDESGVLHSALEFSDHRAGDVMVPLERVVTVPEGITPHDFEWTVGRVGFSRFVVEDPDGGYTGYLHLKDCLLYTSPSPRD
;
A
#
# COMPACT_ATOMS: atom_id res chain seq x y z
N GLY A 1 4.28 10.52 -15.27
CA GLY A 1 4.38 11.03 -13.89
C GLY A 1 3.45 10.28 -12.96
N GLU A 2 2.16 10.30 -13.22
CA GLU A 2 1.08 9.73 -12.38
C GLU A 2 1.39 8.31 -11.90
N PHE A 3 1.51 7.35 -12.83
CA PHE A 3 1.79 5.94 -12.48
C PHE A 3 3.15 5.70 -11.84
N ALA A 4 4.11 6.59 -12.04
CA ALA A 4 5.39 6.50 -11.36
C ALA A 4 5.27 6.88 -9.88
N VAL A 5 4.49 7.91 -9.56
CA VAL A 5 4.27 8.35 -8.17
C VAL A 5 3.45 7.33 -7.39
N MET A 6 2.39 6.77 -8.01
CA MET A 6 1.52 5.77 -7.37
C MET A 6 2.15 4.38 -7.24
N GLY A 7 2.97 3.98 -8.22
CA GLY A 7 3.55 2.64 -8.26
C GLY A 7 4.92 2.51 -7.59
N ALA A 8 5.55 3.61 -7.21
CA ALA A 8 6.86 3.58 -6.57
C ALA A 8 6.76 3.09 -5.12
N ARG A 9 7.75 2.29 -4.71
CA ARG A 9 7.80 1.72 -3.37
C ARG A 9 8.61 2.60 -2.43
N ARG A 10 7.94 3.15 -1.42
CA ARG A 10 8.56 4.01 -0.40
C ARG A 10 9.81 3.36 0.21
N ALA A 11 9.73 2.08 0.54
CA ALA A 11 10.84 1.31 1.12
C ALA A 11 12.14 1.29 0.28
N GLN A 12 12.05 1.54 -1.05
CA GLN A 12 13.23 1.62 -1.91
C GLN A 12 13.78 3.03 -2.08
N ILE A 13 12.97 4.05 -1.83
CA ILE A 13 13.34 5.45 -2.03
C ILE A 13 13.80 6.09 -0.73
N GLU A 14 13.17 5.78 0.39
CA GLU A 14 13.45 6.33 1.72
C GLU A 14 14.91 6.17 2.15
N PRO A 15 15.57 5.00 2.04
CA PRO A 15 16.97 4.87 2.41
C PRO A 15 17.92 5.74 1.58
N ARG A 16 17.55 6.03 0.31
CA ARG A 16 18.33 6.91 -0.56
C ARG A 16 18.14 8.39 -0.20
N ALA A 17 16.96 8.75 0.27
CA ALA A 17 16.67 10.10 0.75
C ALA A 17 17.41 10.38 2.07
N GLU A 18 17.44 9.41 2.98
CA GLU A 18 18.22 9.46 4.22
C GLU A 18 19.74 9.53 3.96
N ALA A 19 20.22 8.87 2.92
CA ALA A 19 21.60 8.96 2.45
C ALA A 19 21.93 10.32 1.78
N GLY A 20 20.98 11.29 1.77
CA GLY A 20 21.19 12.66 1.28
C GLY A 20 20.92 12.86 -0.21
N SER A 21 20.32 11.91 -0.91
CA SER A 21 19.96 12.07 -2.32
C SER A 21 18.81 13.07 -2.48
N ARG A 22 19.10 14.24 -3.08
CA ARG A 22 18.10 15.28 -3.35
C ARG A 22 16.96 14.78 -4.26
N GLN A 23 17.28 13.91 -5.22
CA GLN A 23 16.26 13.35 -6.11
C GLN A 23 15.28 12.44 -5.34
N ALA A 24 15.79 11.63 -4.42
CA ALA A 24 14.96 10.76 -3.58
C ALA A 24 14.09 11.57 -2.60
N GLN A 25 14.61 12.68 -2.04
CA GLN A 25 13.82 13.56 -1.19
C GLN A 25 12.66 14.22 -1.95
N VAL A 26 12.91 14.66 -3.19
CA VAL A 26 11.84 15.21 -4.04
C VAL A 26 10.84 14.14 -4.47
N ALA A 27 11.30 12.90 -4.70
CA ALA A 27 10.43 11.78 -5.01
C ALA A 27 9.53 11.42 -3.82
N LEU A 28 10.07 11.38 -2.59
CA LEU A 28 9.28 11.19 -1.38
C LEU A 28 8.24 12.30 -1.21
N TYR A 29 8.65 13.56 -1.39
CA TYR A 29 7.69 14.67 -1.35
C TYR A 29 6.55 14.49 -2.35
N ALA A 30 6.84 14.06 -3.59
CA ALA A 30 5.81 13.80 -4.59
C ALA A 30 4.89 12.63 -4.18
N MET A 31 5.43 11.60 -3.55
CA MET A 31 4.66 10.46 -3.04
C MET A 31 3.81 10.82 -1.81
N GLU A 32 4.24 11.78 -1.00
CA GLU A 32 3.46 12.29 0.14
C GLU A 32 2.32 13.23 -0.30
N HIS A 33 2.43 13.82 -1.51
CA HIS A 33 1.45 14.75 -2.07
C HIS A 33 0.80 14.19 -3.34
N VAL A 34 0.41 12.90 -3.28
CA VAL A 34 -0.11 12.14 -4.45
C VAL A 34 -1.27 12.86 -5.12
N SER A 35 -2.30 13.28 -4.37
CA SER A 35 -3.49 13.95 -4.91
C SER A 35 -3.15 15.21 -5.71
N GLN A 36 -2.21 16.01 -5.21
CA GLN A 36 -1.75 17.21 -5.91
C GLN A 36 -0.99 16.85 -7.18
N MET A 37 -0.13 15.82 -7.12
CA MET A 37 0.62 15.35 -8.30
C MET A 37 -0.31 14.77 -9.36
N LEU A 38 -1.33 14.00 -8.95
CA LEU A 38 -2.36 13.46 -9.85
C LEU A 38 -3.14 14.56 -10.55
N ALA A 39 -3.63 15.56 -9.81
CA ALA A 39 -4.37 16.67 -10.39
C ALA A 39 -3.55 17.43 -11.45
N VAL A 40 -2.26 17.67 -11.19
CA VAL A 40 -1.35 18.30 -12.16
C VAL A 40 -1.12 17.40 -13.37
N CYS A 41 -0.91 16.10 -13.18
CA CYS A 41 -0.74 15.15 -14.28
C CYS A 41 -1.99 15.10 -15.16
N GLN A 42 -3.18 14.98 -14.56
CA GLN A 42 -4.45 14.92 -15.29
C GLN A 42 -4.73 16.21 -16.07
N LEU A 43 -4.50 17.38 -15.44
CA LEU A 43 -4.61 18.66 -16.13
C LEU A 43 -3.63 18.72 -17.32
N GLY A 44 -2.38 18.32 -17.12
CA GLY A 44 -1.36 18.27 -18.16
C GLY A 44 -1.74 17.34 -19.31
N ILE A 45 -2.20 16.13 -19.00
CA ILE A 45 -2.64 15.14 -19.99
C ILE A 45 -3.81 15.74 -20.83
N THR A 46 -4.82 16.30 -20.14
CA THR A 46 -5.99 16.88 -20.83
C THR A 46 -5.59 18.01 -21.78
N VAL A 47 -4.76 18.96 -21.31
CA VAL A 47 -4.30 20.09 -22.14
C VAL A 47 -3.47 19.59 -23.33
N CYS A 48 -2.50 18.68 -23.09
CA CYS A 48 -1.67 18.13 -24.16
C CYS A 48 -2.48 17.33 -25.18
N SER A 49 -3.44 16.53 -24.74
CA SER A 49 -4.31 15.74 -25.61
C SER A 49 -5.15 16.63 -26.52
N LEU A 50 -5.75 17.69 -25.97
CA LEU A 50 -6.50 18.68 -26.75
C LEU A 50 -5.62 19.41 -27.76
N LEU A 51 -4.39 19.79 -27.38
CA LEU A 51 -3.46 20.44 -28.29
C LEU A 51 -3.01 19.50 -29.41
N ILE A 52 -2.68 18.25 -29.09
CA ILE A 52 -2.28 17.25 -30.09
C ILE A 52 -3.41 17.03 -31.09
N LEU A 53 -4.63 16.84 -30.62
CA LEU A 53 -5.78 16.62 -31.50
C LEU A 53 -6.03 17.83 -32.40
N ASN A 54 -6.00 19.05 -31.83
CA ASN A 54 -6.24 20.29 -32.57
C ASN A 54 -5.20 20.59 -33.65
N VAL A 55 -3.96 20.17 -33.47
CA VAL A 55 -2.87 20.42 -34.42
C VAL A 55 -2.71 19.25 -35.40
N SER A 56 -2.78 18.03 -34.93
CA SER A 56 -2.43 16.84 -35.73
C SER A 56 -3.57 16.42 -36.65
N GLU A 57 -4.84 16.57 -36.22
CA GLU A 57 -5.97 16.18 -37.05
C GLU A 57 -6.06 17.01 -38.34
N PRO A 58 -6.06 18.37 -38.32
CA PRO A 58 -6.10 19.14 -39.53
C PRO A 58 -4.90 18.92 -40.45
N ALA A 59 -3.70 18.73 -39.88
CA ALA A 59 -2.49 18.46 -40.64
C ALA A 59 -2.60 17.13 -41.43
N LEU A 60 -3.07 16.07 -40.74
CA LEU A 60 -3.25 14.76 -41.35
C LEU A 60 -4.42 14.75 -42.33
N HIS A 61 -5.53 15.43 -42.01
CA HIS A 61 -6.65 15.63 -42.91
C HIS A 61 -6.20 16.24 -44.25
N HIS A 62 -5.45 17.35 -44.21
CA HIS A 62 -4.88 18.00 -45.39
C HIS A 62 -3.98 17.04 -46.21
N LEU A 63 -3.14 16.27 -45.51
CA LEU A 63 -2.26 15.28 -46.14
C LEU A 63 -3.03 14.17 -46.86
N LEU A 64 -4.21 13.80 -46.36
CA LEU A 64 -5.05 12.73 -46.93
C LEU A 64 -5.97 13.24 -48.05
N VAL A 65 -6.51 14.43 -47.95
CA VAL A 65 -7.43 15.02 -48.96
C VAL A 65 -6.75 15.18 -50.34
N VAL A 66 -5.50 15.63 -50.37
CA VAL A 66 -4.77 15.90 -51.63
C VAL A 66 -4.63 14.65 -52.49
N PRO A 67 -4.13 13.49 -52.00
CA PRO A 67 -4.06 12.27 -52.83
C PRO A 67 -5.44 11.70 -53.20
N MET A 68 -6.45 11.85 -52.33
CA MET A 68 -7.82 11.38 -52.64
C MET A 68 -8.44 12.18 -53.77
N ALA A 69 -8.24 13.49 -53.80
CA ALA A 69 -8.66 14.33 -54.88
C ALA A 69 -7.95 13.98 -56.21
N ALA A 70 -6.66 13.64 -56.15
CA ALA A 70 -5.89 13.18 -57.32
C ALA A 70 -6.39 11.84 -57.89
N LEU A 71 -6.98 10.99 -57.04
CA LEU A 71 -7.61 9.70 -57.42
C LEU A 71 -9.05 9.87 -57.96
N GLY A 72 -9.54 11.12 -58.05
CA GLY A 72 -10.87 11.43 -58.60
C GLY A 72 -12.04 11.17 -57.63
N VAL A 73 -11.78 11.09 -56.33
CA VAL A 73 -12.84 10.99 -55.35
C VAL A 73 -13.59 12.32 -55.26
N PRO A 74 -14.94 12.34 -55.23
CA PRO A 74 -15.72 13.55 -55.09
C PRO A 74 -15.30 14.32 -53.82
N SER A 75 -15.16 15.66 -53.89
CA SER A 75 -14.61 16.48 -52.82
C SER A 75 -15.30 16.23 -51.45
N ALA A 76 -16.64 16.20 -51.44
CA ALA A 76 -17.39 15.95 -50.22
C ALA A 76 -17.12 14.58 -49.59
N ALA A 77 -16.91 13.54 -50.43
CA ALA A 77 -16.57 12.21 -49.92
C ALA A 77 -15.09 12.14 -49.47
N ALA A 78 -14.20 12.82 -50.18
CA ALA A 78 -12.79 12.91 -49.83
C ALA A 78 -12.60 13.63 -48.47
N ASP A 79 -13.27 14.75 -48.26
CA ASP A 79 -13.20 15.51 -46.99
C ASP A 79 -13.67 14.67 -45.81
N VAL A 80 -14.85 14.06 -45.89
CA VAL A 80 -15.39 13.26 -44.77
C VAL A 80 -14.51 12.03 -44.50
N THR A 81 -14.04 11.34 -45.54
CA THR A 81 -13.22 10.14 -45.38
C THR A 81 -11.85 10.49 -44.84
N ALA A 82 -11.23 11.57 -45.33
CA ALA A 82 -9.94 12.06 -44.81
C ALA A 82 -10.04 12.48 -43.35
N PHE A 83 -11.12 13.17 -42.97
CA PHE A 83 -11.37 13.56 -41.56
C PHE A 83 -11.47 12.33 -40.66
N VAL A 84 -12.30 11.35 -41.00
CA VAL A 84 -12.48 10.15 -40.19
C VAL A 84 -11.17 9.35 -40.10
N LEU A 85 -10.44 9.19 -41.20
CA LEU A 85 -9.15 8.50 -41.19
C LEU A 85 -8.10 9.24 -40.37
N ALA A 86 -8.02 10.58 -40.52
CA ALA A 86 -7.11 11.42 -39.74
C ALA A 86 -7.40 11.28 -38.24
N LEU A 87 -8.67 11.40 -37.85
CA LEU A 87 -9.10 11.24 -36.47
C LEU A 87 -8.74 9.86 -35.89
N LEU A 88 -9.00 8.78 -36.64
CA LEU A 88 -8.67 7.40 -36.22
C LEU A 88 -7.17 7.21 -36.06
N VAL A 89 -6.36 7.67 -37.02
CA VAL A 89 -4.90 7.52 -36.96
C VAL A 89 -4.30 8.35 -35.83
N VAL A 90 -4.69 9.61 -35.68
CA VAL A 90 -4.20 10.49 -34.62
C VAL A 90 -4.58 9.91 -33.25
N THR A 91 -5.83 9.51 -33.09
CA THR A 91 -6.30 8.91 -31.82
C THR A 91 -5.56 7.61 -31.51
N PHE A 92 -5.39 6.73 -32.49
CA PHE A 92 -4.65 5.46 -32.30
C PHE A 92 -3.18 5.72 -31.89
N LEU A 93 -2.49 6.61 -32.58
CA LEU A 93 -1.10 6.95 -32.26
C LEU A 93 -1.00 7.65 -30.90
N HIS A 94 -1.91 8.57 -30.61
CA HIS A 94 -1.94 9.29 -29.32
C HIS A 94 -2.16 8.31 -28.16
N VAL A 95 -3.17 7.47 -28.23
CA VAL A 95 -3.48 6.49 -27.16
C VAL A 95 -2.36 5.47 -27.02
N THR A 96 -1.86 4.92 -28.13
CA THR A 96 -0.85 3.86 -28.07
C THR A 96 0.51 4.40 -27.62
N LEU A 97 1.06 5.39 -28.32
CA LEU A 97 2.41 5.90 -28.09
C LEU A 97 2.45 7.02 -27.04
N GLY A 98 1.41 7.83 -26.95
CA GLY A 98 1.32 8.93 -26.02
C GLY A 98 0.87 8.55 -24.63
N GLU A 99 0.04 7.51 -24.49
CA GLU A 99 -0.53 7.11 -23.21
C GLU A 99 -0.12 5.69 -22.78
N MET A 100 -0.45 4.64 -23.57
CA MET A 100 -0.27 3.26 -23.11
C MET A 100 1.20 2.86 -22.95
N VAL A 101 2.07 3.21 -23.88
CA VAL A 101 3.50 2.88 -23.80
C VAL A 101 4.17 3.57 -22.62
N PRO A 102 4.04 4.90 -22.43
CA PRO A 102 4.61 5.58 -21.26
C PRO A 102 4.01 5.11 -19.93
N LYS A 103 2.72 4.78 -19.88
CA LYS A 103 2.04 4.23 -18.71
C LYS A 103 2.64 2.88 -18.31
N ASN A 104 2.73 1.94 -19.24
CA ASN A 104 3.28 0.60 -18.98
C ASN A 104 4.75 0.66 -18.58
N ALA A 105 5.54 1.54 -19.21
CA ALA A 105 6.93 1.78 -18.82
C ALA A 105 7.02 2.35 -17.40
N ALA A 106 6.17 3.32 -17.04
CA ALA A 106 6.17 3.93 -15.71
C ALA A 106 5.75 2.92 -14.62
N VAL A 107 4.84 2.01 -14.90
CA VAL A 107 4.46 0.92 -13.97
C VAL A 107 5.60 -0.10 -13.83
N SER A 108 6.24 -0.50 -14.94
CA SER A 108 7.30 -1.51 -14.92
C SER A 108 8.57 -1.05 -14.18
N PHE A 109 8.87 0.24 -14.21
CA PHE A 109 10.08 0.84 -13.64
C PHE A 109 9.76 2.01 -12.70
N ALA A 110 8.68 1.89 -11.90
CA ALA A 110 8.11 2.98 -11.10
C ALA A 110 9.14 3.69 -10.22
N ASP A 111 10.01 2.93 -9.52
CA ASP A 111 11.01 3.48 -8.61
C ASP A 111 12.06 4.36 -9.34
N ARG A 112 12.45 3.99 -10.57
CA ARG A 112 13.36 4.81 -11.40
C ARG A 112 12.64 5.98 -12.04
N ALA A 113 11.41 5.74 -12.50
CA ALA A 113 10.59 6.75 -13.16
C ALA A 113 10.23 7.89 -12.20
N VAL A 114 9.88 7.60 -10.94
CA VAL A 114 9.59 8.65 -9.95
C VAL A 114 10.82 9.47 -9.62
N MET A 115 11.99 8.86 -9.47
CA MET A 115 13.25 9.56 -9.23
C MET A 115 13.59 10.57 -10.34
N LEU A 116 13.27 10.25 -11.60
CA LEU A 116 13.51 11.10 -12.75
C LEU A 116 12.42 12.19 -12.90
N LEU A 117 11.15 11.80 -12.72
CA LEU A 117 10.00 12.63 -13.05
C LEU A 117 9.48 13.49 -11.89
N ALA A 118 9.82 13.18 -10.64
CA ALA A 118 9.33 13.91 -9.48
C ALA A 118 9.76 15.39 -9.50
N GLN A 119 10.99 15.68 -9.89
CA GLN A 119 11.49 17.05 -9.89
C GLN A 119 10.73 17.98 -10.87
N PRO A 120 10.58 17.65 -12.17
CA PRO A 120 9.77 18.46 -13.08
C PRO A 120 8.30 18.49 -12.66
N LEU A 121 7.76 17.39 -12.11
CA LEU A 121 6.37 17.32 -11.66
C LEU A 121 6.11 18.23 -10.47
N VAL A 122 6.98 18.23 -9.46
CA VAL A 122 6.88 19.14 -8.30
C VAL A 122 7.06 20.60 -8.72
N TRP A 123 7.95 20.89 -9.68
CA TRP A 123 8.08 22.24 -10.21
C TRP A 123 6.78 22.67 -10.91
N LEU A 124 6.22 21.81 -11.75
CA LEU A 124 4.96 22.08 -12.46
C LEU A 124 3.79 22.22 -11.49
N SER A 125 3.74 21.42 -10.42
CA SER A 125 2.70 21.52 -9.40
C SER A 125 2.72 22.86 -8.67
N LYS A 126 3.91 23.40 -8.40
CA LYS A 126 4.06 24.75 -7.81
C LYS A 126 3.61 25.85 -8.76
N LEU A 127 3.94 25.72 -10.05
CA LEU A 127 3.53 26.67 -11.08
C LEU A 127 2.01 26.67 -11.29
N LEU A 128 1.40 25.47 -11.34
CA LEU A 128 -0.03 25.30 -11.58
C LEU A 128 -0.86 25.30 -10.29
N HIS A 129 -0.23 25.50 -9.14
CA HIS A 129 -0.94 25.50 -7.85
C HIS A 129 -2.21 26.36 -7.82
N PRO A 130 -2.22 27.63 -8.30
CA PRO A 130 -3.43 28.45 -8.27
C PRO A 130 -4.56 27.87 -9.13
N VAL A 131 -4.21 27.24 -10.26
CA VAL A 131 -5.20 26.62 -11.16
C VAL A 131 -5.77 25.35 -10.50
N VAL A 132 -4.90 24.49 -9.98
CA VAL A 132 -5.31 23.25 -9.29
C VAL A 132 -6.14 23.57 -8.03
N ALA A 133 -5.75 24.60 -7.27
CA ALA A 133 -6.52 25.05 -6.10
C ALA A 133 -7.92 25.54 -6.49
N ALA A 134 -8.07 26.28 -7.59
CA ALA A 134 -9.36 26.72 -8.08
C ALA A 134 -10.24 25.53 -8.55
N LEU A 135 -9.64 24.55 -9.22
CA LEU A 135 -10.35 23.32 -9.65
C LEU A 135 -10.81 22.51 -8.44
N ASN A 136 -9.95 22.28 -7.46
CA ASN A 136 -10.28 21.57 -6.23
C ASN A 136 -11.36 22.32 -5.43
N TRP A 137 -11.27 23.63 -5.32
CA TRP A 137 -12.30 24.44 -4.67
C TRP A 137 -13.65 24.26 -5.35
N THR A 138 -13.69 24.28 -6.69
CA THR A 138 -14.91 24.08 -7.47
C THR A 138 -15.46 22.66 -7.28
N ALA A 139 -14.61 21.65 -7.31
CA ALA A 139 -14.98 20.26 -7.07
C ALA A 139 -15.57 20.07 -5.65
N ASN A 140 -14.90 20.63 -4.64
CA ASN A 140 -15.37 20.58 -3.25
C ASN A 140 -16.70 21.30 -3.06
N LEU A 141 -16.92 22.42 -3.76
CA LEU A 141 -18.20 23.12 -3.73
C LEU A 141 -19.35 22.22 -4.24
N VAL A 142 -19.10 21.47 -5.33
CA VAL A 142 -20.08 20.51 -5.87
C VAL A 142 -20.29 19.35 -4.89
N LEU A 143 -19.22 18.79 -4.30
CA LEU A 143 -19.33 17.72 -3.31
C LEU A 143 -20.12 18.14 -2.07
N HIS A 144 -19.86 19.34 -1.55
CA HIS A 144 -20.64 19.91 -0.45
C HIS A 144 -22.12 20.10 -0.80
N ALA A 145 -22.44 20.53 -2.04
CA ALA A 145 -23.81 20.63 -2.51
C ALA A 145 -24.51 19.27 -2.57
N LEU A 146 -23.77 18.20 -2.83
CA LEU A 146 -24.23 16.81 -2.83
C LEU A 146 -24.20 16.17 -1.43
N ARG A 147 -23.80 16.92 -0.37
CA ARG A 147 -23.62 16.45 1.00
C ARG A 147 -22.60 15.31 1.15
N ILE A 148 -21.58 15.29 0.31
CA ILE A 148 -20.47 14.35 0.37
C ILE A 148 -19.29 15.09 1.02
N GLU A 149 -18.78 14.57 2.13
CA GLU A 149 -17.57 15.10 2.75
C GLU A 149 -16.34 14.63 1.96
N PRO A 150 -15.54 15.57 1.39
CA PRO A 150 -14.30 15.20 0.72
C PRO A 150 -13.34 14.61 1.75
N LYS A 151 -12.87 13.38 1.52
CA LYS A 151 -11.80 12.78 2.31
C LYS A 151 -10.47 13.17 1.68
N ASP A 152 -9.54 13.64 2.49
CA ASP A 152 -8.15 13.80 2.06
C ASP A 152 -7.58 12.40 1.77
N GLU A 153 -7.20 12.15 0.52
CA GLU A 153 -6.73 10.84 0.03
C GLU A 153 -5.39 10.40 0.64
N VAL A 154 -4.77 11.24 1.45
CA VAL A 154 -3.45 10.99 2.03
C VAL A 154 -3.54 10.75 3.53
N ALA A 155 -4.20 9.69 3.93
CA ALA A 155 -3.86 9.04 5.19
C ALA A 155 -2.70 8.07 4.89
N SER A 156 -1.47 8.55 4.98
CA SER A 156 -0.25 7.72 4.88
C SER A 156 -0.04 6.83 6.13
N SER A 157 -1.02 6.79 7.02
CA SER A 157 -1.04 5.93 8.18
C SER A 157 -2.03 4.79 7.92
N TYR A 158 -1.51 3.60 7.74
CA TYR A 158 -2.33 2.39 7.74
C TYR A 158 -2.90 2.17 9.14
N THR A 159 -4.18 1.82 9.23
CA THR A 159 -4.76 1.36 10.49
C THR A 159 -4.22 -0.03 10.85
N LEU A 160 -4.32 -0.42 12.12
CA LEU A 160 -3.88 -1.75 12.55
C LEU A 160 -4.61 -2.86 11.77
N GLU A 161 -5.92 -2.68 11.52
CA GLU A 161 -6.73 -3.61 10.75
C GLU A 161 -6.27 -3.73 9.29
N GLU A 162 -5.86 -2.62 8.66
CA GLU A 162 -5.28 -2.64 7.31
C GLU A 162 -3.95 -3.39 7.28
N VAL A 163 -3.08 -3.17 8.29
CA VAL A 163 -1.82 -3.91 8.41
C VAL A 163 -2.08 -5.40 8.61
N GLN A 164 -3.02 -5.78 9.48
CA GLN A 164 -3.43 -7.16 9.68
C GLN A 164 -3.92 -7.81 8.38
N SER A 165 -4.75 -7.09 7.61
CA SER A 165 -5.26 -7.58 6.33
C SER A 165 -4.17 -7.77 5.28
N ILE A 166 -3.20 -6.84 5.21
CA ILE A 166 -2.04 -6.92 4.31
C ILE A 166 -1.15 -8.11 4.68
N VAL A 167 -0.90 -8.32 5.96
CA VAL A 167 -0.10 -9.46 6.46
C VAL A 167 -0.81 -10.78 6.15
N ALA A 168 -2.11 -10.88 6.43
CA ALA A 168 -2.89 -12.09 6.14
C ALA A 168 -2.91 -12.43 4.65
N GLU A 169 -3.06 -11.43 3.77
CA GLU A 169 -3.04 -11.62 2.31
C GLU A 169 -1.63 -11.98 1.81
N SER A 170 -0.59 -11.35 2.37
CA SER A 170 0.81 -11.64 2.02
C SER A 170 1.22 -13.05 2.43
N THR A 171 0.74 -13.55 3.56
CA THR A 171 0.96 -14.93 4.03
C THR A 171 0.19 -15.91 3.14
N ARG A 172 -1.08 -15.60 2.79
CA ARG A 172 -1.90 -16.45 1.90
C ARG A 172 -1.32 -16.56 0.49
N SER A 173 -0.74 -15.48 -0.02
CA SER A 173 -0.09 -15.46 -1.36
C SER A 173 1.31 -16.07 -1.36
N GLY A 174 1.85 -16.47 -0.20
CA GLY A 174 3.20 -17.01 -0.07
C GLY A 174 4.32 -15.99 -0.23
N THR A 175 3.99 -14.69 -0.20
CA THR A 175 4.98 -13.60 -0.28
C THR A 175 5.65 -13.36 1.08
N LEU A 176 4.94 -13.69 2.16
CA LEU A 176 5.41 -13.61 3.54
C LEU A 176 5.34 -15.00 4.17
N GLU A 177 6.48 -15.50 4.66
CA GLU A 177 6.56 -16.76 5.40
C GLU A 177 6.35 -16.48 6.90
N ASP A 178 5.18 -16.83 7.42
CA ASP A 178 4.86 -16.82 8.85
C ASP A 178 4.41 -18.22 9.28
N GLU A 179 5.31 -19.22 9.07
CA GLU A 179 5.02 -20.63 9.39
C GLU A 179 4.61 -20.86 10.86
N SER A 180 5.09 -20.02 11.75
CA SER A 180 4.80 -20.11 13.20
C SER A 180 3.56 -19.32 13.63
N GLY A 181 2.98 -18.48 12.77
CA GLY A 181 1.86 -17.61 13.10
C GLY A 181 2.19 -16.51 14.13
N VAL A 182 3.48 -16.28 14.37
CA VAL A 182 3.93 -15.33 15.40
C VAL A 182 3.57 -13.90 15.03
N LEU A 183 3.72 -13.52 13.76
CA LEU A 183 3.42 -12.17 13.30
C LEU A 183 1.91 -11.88 13.41
N HIS A 184 1.10 -12.83 12.99
CA HIS A 184 -0.36 -12.75 13.12
C HIS A 184 -0.78 -12.60 14.59
N SER A 185 -0.27 -13.48 15.46
CA SER A 185 -0.55 -13.45 16.90
C SER A 185 -0.06 -12.17 17.58
N ALA A 186 1.07 -11.61 17.15
CA ALA A 186 1.59 -10.36 17.68
C ALA A 186 0.71 -9.15 17.33
N LEU A 187 0.13 -9.13 16.13
CA LEU A 187 -0.80 -8.09 15.72
C LEU A 187 -2.15 -8.19 16.46
N GLU A 188 -2.65 -9.42 16.67
CA GLU A 188 -3.88 -9.66 17.44
C GLU A 188 -3.71 -9.37 18.94
N PHE A 189 -2.48 -9.47 19.46
CA PHE A 189 -2.22 -9.27 20.90
C PHE A 189 -2.71 -7.92 21.43
N SER A 190 -2.68 -6.88 20.59
CA SER A 190 -3.13 -5.54 20.97
C SER A 190 -4.64 -5.44 21.20
N ASP A 191 -5.42 -6.38 20.66
CA ASP A 191 -6.88 -6.39 20.75
C ASP A 191 -7.36 -7.20 21.96
N HIS A 192 -6.47 -8.01 22.58
CA HIS A 192 -6.79 -8.83 23.74
C HIS A 192 -6.63 -8.08 25.06
N ARG A 193 -7.56 -8.32 25.96
CA ARG A 193 -7.50 -7.89 27.36
C ARG A 193 -7.09 -9.07 28.24
N ALA A 194 -6.55 -8.76 29.42
CA ALA A 194 -6.19 -9.78 30.39
C ALA A 194 -7.36 -10.73 30.70
N GLY A 195 -8.60 -10.23 30.69
CA GLY A 195 -9.80 -11.02 30.90
C GLY A 195 -10.07 -12.05 29.80
N ASP A 196 -9.64 -11.81 28.56
CA ASP A 196 -9.89 -12.69 27.40
C ASP A 196 -8.98 -13.93 27.44
N VAL A 197 -7.81 -13.79 28.07
CA VAL A 197 -6.80 -14.88 28.19
C VAL A 197 -6.73 -15.48 29.59
N MET A 198 -7.49 -14.92 30.53
CA MET A 198 -7.50 -15.40 31.91
C MET A 198 -8.16 -16.79 32.00
N VAL A 199 -7.56 -17.66 32.79
CA VAL A 199 -8.17 -18.97 33.12
C VAL A 199 -9.11 -18.75 34.31
N PRO A 200 -10.43 -19.05 34.18
CA PRO A 200 -11.34 -18.99 35.32
C PRO A 200 -10.87 -19.87 36.47
N LEU A 201 -11.09 -19.42 37.71
CA LEU A 201 -10.56 -20.08 38.91
C LEU A 201 -11.02 -21.55 39.03
N GLU A 202 -12.24 -21.85 38.58
CA GLU A 202 -12.81 -23.20 38.57
C GLU A 202 -12.05 -24.16 37.62
N ARG A 203 -11.26 -23.62 36.70
CA ARG A 203 -10.47 -24.40 35.72
C ARG A 203 -8.99 -24.44 36.06
N VAL A 204 -8.56 -23.70 37.07
CA VAL A 204 -7.17 -23.73 37.53
C VAL A 204 -6.91 -25.03 38.26
N VAL A 205 -5.86 -25.71 37.84
CA VAL A 205 -5.39 -26.91 38.57
C VAL A 205 -4.42 -26.44 39.64
N THR A 206 -4.78 -26.73 40.89
CA THR A 206 -3.97 -26.41 42.06
C THR A 206 -3.20 -27.62 42.58
N VAL A 207 -2.15 -27.38 43.34
CA VAL A 207 -1.41 -28.39 44.08
C VAL A 207 -1.31 -27.95 45.55
N PRO A 208 -1.36 -28.87 46.53
CA PRO A 208 -1.29 -28.51 47.94
C PRO A 208 0.12 -28.03 48.32
N GLU A 209 0.18 -27.09 49.30
CA GLU A 209 1.44 -26.70 49.92
C GLU A 209 2.12 -27.92 50.54
N GLY A 210 3.40 -28.12 50.24
CA GLY A 210 4.15 -29.32 50.70
C GLY A 210 4.01 -30.55 49.81
N ILE A 211 3.49 -30.44 48.61
CA ILE A 211 3.50 -31.56 47.63
C ILE A 211 4.93 -32.07 47.43
N THR A 212 5.10 -33.40 47.38
CA THR A 212 6.41 -33.98 47.13
C THR A 212 6.81 -33.85 45.66
N PRO A 213 8.11 -33.80 45.31
CA PRO A 213 8.55 -33.74 43.92
C PRO A 213 8.00 -34.92 43.08
N HIS A 214 7.90 -36.10 43.65
CA HIS A 214 7.36 -37.30 42.98
C HIS A 214 5.87 -37.14 42.65
N ASP A 215 5.06 -36.68 43.63
CA ASP A 215 3.62 -36.48 43.43
C ASP A 215 3.37 -35.31 42.44
N PHE A 216 4.22 -34.30 42.46
CA PHE A 216 4.16 -33.21 41.52
C PHE A 216 4.45 -33.68 40.08
N GLU A 217 5.54 -34.47 39.89
CA GLU A 217 5.89 -35.04 38.59
C GLU A 217 4.75 -35.93 38.03
N TRP A 218 4.14 -36.74 38.88
CA TRP A 218 2.98 -37.55 38.51
C TRP A 218 1.79 -36.69 38.11
N THR A 219 1.53 -35.61 38.83
CA THR A 219 0.45 -34.66 38.52
C THR A 219 0.70 -33.96 37.16
N VAL A 220 1.93 -33.49 36.91
CA VAL A 220 2.33 -32.92 35.64
C VAL A 220 2.11 -33.90 34.49
N GLY A 221 2.53 -35.15 34.64
CA GLY A 221 2.38 -36.20 33.61
C GLY A 221 0.91 -36.49 33.27
N ARG A 222 0.00 -36.34 34.25
CA ARG A 222 -1.43 -36.60 34.08
C ARG A 222 -2.18 -35.41 33.45
N VAL A 223 -1.82 -34.17 33.82
CA VAL A 223 -2.58 -32.98 33.45
C VAL A 223 -1.94 -32.22 32.28
N GLY A 224 -0.64 -32.38 32.07
CA GLY A 224 0.10 -31.79 30.96
C GLY A 224 0.48 -30.32 31.14
N PHE A 225 0.19 -29.71 32.28
CA PHE A 225 0.61 -28.37 32.59
C PHE A 225 2.02 -28.34 33.19
N SER A 226 2.75 -27.22 32.98
CA SER A 226 4.09 -27.03 33.56
C SER A 226 4.11 -26.07 34.75
N ARG A 227 3.01 -25.36 35.01
CA ARG A 227 2.86 -24.44 36.13
C ARG A 227 1.56 -24.72 36.86
N PHE A 228 1.63 -24.69 38.18
CA PHE A 228 0.50 -24.96 39.06
C PHE A 228 0.44 -23.92 40.15
N VAL A 229 -0.76 -23.51 40.52
CA VAL A 229 -0.99 -22.64 41.66
C VAL A 229 -0.91 -23.48 42.93
N VAL A 230 -0.21 -22.99 43.95
CA VAL A 230 -0.08 -23.66 45.25
C VAL A 230 -1.18 -23.14 46.16
N GLU A 231 -1.96 -24.09 46.71
CA GLU A 231 -3.07 -23.85 47.60
C GLU A 231 -2.67 -24.22 49.03
N ASP A 232 -2.95 -23.33 49.96
CA ASP A 232 -2.73 -23.57 51.40
C ASP A 232 -3.89 -24.41 52.03
N PRO A 233 -3.73 -24.94 53.24
CA PRO A 233 -4.78 -25.71 53.92
C PRO A 233 -6.06 -24.94 54.21
N ASP A 234 -5.99 -23.59 54.22
CA ASP A 234 -7.12 -22.70 54.51
C ASP A 234 -7.85 -22.27 53.21
N GLY A 235 -7.42 -22.78 52.03
CA GLY A 235 -8.01 -22.51 50.71
C GLY A 235 -7.51 -21.19 50.09
N GLY A 236 -6.43 -20.63 50.59
CA GLY A 236 -5.73 -19.48 49.99
C GLY A 236 -4.70 -19.93 48.96
N TYR A 237 -4.22 -18.98 48.16
CA TYR A 237 -3.18 -19.22 47.16
C TYR A 237 -1.87 -18.57 47.62
N THR A 238 -0.84 -19.40 47.88
CA THR A 238 0.46 -18.97 48.44
C THR A 238 1.50 -18.66 47.35
N GLY A 239 1.30 -19.17 46.14
CA GLY A 239 2.24 -18.95 45.07
C GLY A 239 2.00 -19.86 43.86
N TYR A 240 3.03 -20.08 43.08
CA TYR A 240 3.00 -21.03 41.99
C TYR A 240 4.26 -21.92 42.00
N LEU A 241 4.13 -23.14 41.52
CA LEU A 241 5.21 -24.10 41.33
C LEU A 241 5.40 -24.39 39.85
N HIS A 242 6.62 -24.29 39.36
CA HIS A 242 6.95 -24.63 37.97
C HIS A 242 7.71 -25.95 37.90
N LEU A 243 7.40 -26.77 36.91
CA LEU A 243 8.06 -28.07 36.71
C LEU A 243 9.60 -28.00 36.74
N LYS A 244 10.18 -26.93 36.19
CA LYS A 244 11.64 -26.73 36.21
C LYS A 244 12.23 -26.57 37.61
N ASP A 245 11.45 -26.08 38.56
CA ASP A 245 11.91 -25.88 39.93
C ASP A 245 12.06 -27.23 40.67
N CYS A 246 11.37 -28.27 40.20
CA CYS A 246 11.43 -29.64 40.75
C CYS A 246 12.42 -30.55 40.02
N LEU A 247 12.95 -30.12 38.86
CA LEU A 247 13.95 -30.88 38.13
C LEU A 247 15.31 -30.71 38.83
N LEU A 248 15.78 -31.77 39.47
CA LEU A 248 17.17 -31.81 39.97
C LEU A 248 18.12 -31.88 38.76
N TYR A 249 18.82 -30.78 38.50
CA TYR A 249 19.92 -30.75 37.52
C TYR A 249 21.11 -31.58 38.08
N THR A 250 21.11 -32.88 37.79
CA THR A 250 22.17 -33.78 38.20
C THR A 250 23.32 -33.93 37.21
N SER A 251 23.26 -33.21 36.09
CA SER A 251 24.33 -33.22 35.09
C SER A 251 25.05 -31.86 35.07
N PRO A 252 26.36 -31.81 35.24
CA PRO A 252 27.13 -30.60 34.96
C PRO A 252 26.98 -30.23 33.49
N SER A 253 26.86 -28.91 33.21
CA SER A 253 26.78 -28.41 31.87
C SER A 253 28.02 -28.86 31.06
N PRO A 254 27.88 -29.30 29.80
CA PRO A 254 29.03 -29.66 28.97
C PRO A 254 29.93 -28.47 28.61
N ARG A 255 29.78 -27.33 29.26
CA ARG A 255 30.49 -26.06 28.98
C ARG A 255 31.29 -25.52 30.17
N ASP A 256 31.52 -26.31 31.21
CA ASP A 256 32.48 -25.98 32.28
C ASP A 256 33.79 -26.74 32.11
#